data_03ebee592f98e6768e02049344feaa76
#
_entry.id   03ebee592f98e6768e02049344feaa76
#
_cell.length_a   1.000
_cell.length_b   1.000
_cell.length_c   1.000
_cell.angle_alpha   90.00
_cell.angle_beta   90.00
_cell.angle_gamma   90.00
#
_symmetry.space_group_name_H-M   'P 1'
#
loop_
_entity.id
_entity.type
_entity.pdbx_description
1 polymer ?
#
loop_
_entity_poly.entity_id
_entity_poly.type
_entity_poly.pdbx_seq_one_letter_code
_entity_poly.pdbx_strand_id
1 'polypeptide(L)'
;LENAEPEELAPELSQTLANIAIDHQAILDKIATSAEGDKEELTAIHSLKMEKFKTILEGYLKIKANPKNYNRAEERLEQAKAAIEQFDLELDQVLRELNETDMRDFDISLRILEKDRKE
;
A
#
# COMPACT_ATOMS: atom_id res chain seq x y z
N LEU A 1 6.62 -22.13 14.65
CA LEU A 1 6.28 -21.70 13.30
C LEU A 1 5.05 -20.81 13.24
N GLU A 2 4.10 -21.03 14.20
CA GLU A 2 2.90 -20.20 14.26
C GLU A 2 3.20 -18.74 14.56
N ASN A 3 4.32 -18.48 15.22
CA ASN A 3 4.74 -17.14 15.60
C ASN A 3 5.83 -16.57 14.69
N ALA A 4 6.16 -17.25 13.60
CA ALA A 4 7.16 -16.76 12.68
C ALA A 4 6.64 -15.54 11.94
N GLU A 5 7.49 -14.51 11.82
CA GLU A 5 7.15 -13.30 11.11
C GLU A 5 7.04 -13.57 9.60
N PRO A 6 6.19 -12.82 8.86
CA PRO A 6 6.07 -13.00 7.41
C PRO A 6 7.41 -12.91 6.69
N GLU A 7 8.32 -12.06 7.13
CA GLU A 7 9.64 -11.89 6.52
C GLU A 7 10.50 -13.14 6.68
N GLU A 8 10.29 -13.93 7.74
CA GLU A 8 11.02 -15.17 7.95
C GLU A 8 10.50 -16.28 7.04
N LEU A 9 9.19 -16.34 6.83
CA LEU A 9 8.56 -17.35 6.00
C LEU A 9 8.67 -17.03 4.51
N ALA A 10 8.69 -15.74 4.17
CA ALA A 10 8.72 -15.27 2.79
C ALA A 10 9.72 -14.12 2.63
N PRO A 11 11.05 -14.42 2.76
CA PRO A 11 12.06 -13.37 2.64
C PRO A 11 12.04 -12.65 1.29
N GLU A 12 11.54 -13.31 0.26
CA GLU A 12 11.39 -12.70 -1.07
C GLU A 12 10.40 -11.54 -1.09
N LEU A 13 9.51 -11.45 -0.08
CA LEU A 13 8.54 -10.36 0.05
C LEU A 13 8.96 -9.31 1.08
N SER A 14 10.09 -9.50 1.73
CA SER A 14 10.54 -8.66 2.84
C SER A 14 10.47 -7.16 2.53
N GLN A 15 11.08 -6.74 1.42
CA GLN A 15 11.08 -5.32 1.05
C GLN A 15 9.69 -4.82 0.69
N THR A 16 8.93 -5.61 -0.06
CA THR A 16 7.56 -5.25 -0.46
C THR A 16 6.67 -5.08 0.76
N LEU A 17 6.75 -6.00 1.73
CA LEU A 17 5.94 -5.92 2.96
C LEU A 17 6.34 -4.71 3.80
N ALA A 18 7.63 -4.38 3.87
CA ALA A 18 8.10 -3.19 4.58
C ALA A 18 7.55 -1.93 3.93
N ASN A 19 7.58 -1.84 2.60
CA ASN A 19 7.04 -0.71 1.86
C ASN A 19 5.54 -0.56 2.10
N ILE A 20 4.80 -1.66 2.06
CA ILE A 20 3.34 -1.65 2.31
C ILE A 20 3.05 -1.14 3.71
N ALA A 21 3.81 -1.57 4.72
CA ALA A 21 3.61 -1.12 6.09
C ALA A 21 3.84 0.39 6.24
N ILE A 22 4.89 0.91 5.62
CA ILE A 22 5.21 2.34 5.64
C ILE A 22 4.11 3.14 4.93
N ASP A 23 3.71 2.70 3.74
CA ASP A 23 2.67 3.38 2.95
C ASP A 23 1.32 3.34 3.65
N HIS A 24 0.98 2.20 4.26
CA HIS A 24 -0.26 2.06 5.04
C HIS A 24 -0.33 3.11 6.14
N GLN A 25 0.73 3.26 6.92
CA GLN A 25 0.76 4.25 8.01
C GLN A 25 0.68 5.67 7.45
N ALA A 26 1.40 5.96 6.36
CA ALA A 26 1.37 7.27 5.73
C ALA A 26 -0.04 7.61 5.22
N ILE A 27 -0.75 6.63 4.65
CA ILE A 27 -2.13 6.82 4.19
C ILE A 27 -3.05 7.11 5.37
N LEU A 28 -2.93 6.36 6.47
CA LEU A 28 -3.74 6.61 7.66
C LEU A 28 -3.51 8.01 8.21
N ASP A 29 -2.25 8.44 8.28
CA ASP A 29 -1.90 9.77 8.76
C ASP A 29 -2.51 10.85 7.85
N LYS A 30 -2.49 10.62 6.55
CA LYS A 30 -3.04 11.55 5.57
C LYS A 30 -4.57 11.63 5.67
N ILE A 31 -5.23 10.49 5.84
CA ILE A 31 -6.68 10.44 6.03
C ILE A 31 -7.07 11.21 7.28
N ALA A 32 -6.29 11.10 8.35
CA ALA A 32 -6.57 11.78 9.62
C ALA A 32 -6.62 13.31 9.46
N THR A 33 -5.93 13.86 8.47
CA THR A 33 -5.92 15.31 8.20
C THR A 33 -6.93 15.73 7.14
N SER A 34 -7.68 14.78 6.56
CA SER A 34 -8.69 15.07 5.52
C SER A 34 -9.96 15.68 6.12
N ALA A 35 -10.80 16.27 5.26
CA ALA A 35 -12.09 16.80 5.67
C ALA A 35 -12.98 15.67 6.20
N GLU A 36 -13.80 15.97 7.22
CA GLU A 36 -14.67 14.98 7.87
C GLU A 36 -15.52 14.15 6.89
N GLY A 37 -16.07 14.80 5.89
CA GLY A 37 -16.91 14.12 4.90
C GLY A 37 -16.14 13.08 4.08
N ASP A 38 -14.85 13.33 3.85
CA ASP A 38 -14.00 12.45 3.04
C ASP A 38 -13.37 11.34 3.88
N LYS A 39 -13.13 11.58 5.17
CA LYS A 39 -12.49 10.64 6.08
C LYS A 39 -13.18 9.29 6.11
N GLU A 40 -14.49 9.29 6.25
CA GLU A 40 -15.27 8.05 6.39
C GLU A 40 -15.14 7.19 5.13
N GLU A 41 -15.30 7.82 3.97
CA GLU A 41 -15.19 7.13 2.69
C GLU A 41 -13.78 6.60 2.44
N LEU A 42 -12.77 7.45 2.65
CA LEU A 42 -11.37 7.07 2.45
C LEU A 42 -10.97 5.94 3.39
N THR A 43 -11.40 6.01 4.65
CA THR A 43 -11.13 4.96 5.63
C THR A 43 -11.76 3.64 5.22
N ALA A 44 -13.01 3.67 4.76
CA ALA A 44 -13.72 2.46 4.35
C ALA A 44 -13.04 1.80 3.15
N ILE A 45 -12.66 2.58 2.15
CA ILE A 45 -11.99 2.08 0.94
C ILE A 45 -10.63 1.47 1.31
N HIS A 46 -9.84 2.20 2.09
CA HIS A 46 -8.51 1.73 2.47
C HIS A 46 -8.57 0.46 3.32
N SER A 47 -9.52 0.41 4.29
CA SER A 47 -9.71 -0.75 5.15
C SER A 47 -10.08 -2.00 4.35
N LEU A 48 -10.94 -1.85 3.34
CA LEU A 48 -11.33 -2.97 2.48
C LEU A 48 -10.12 -3.49 1.71
N LYS A 49 -9.30 -2.60 1.15
CA LYS A 49 -8.10 -2.99 0.42
C LYS A 49 -7.11 -3.71 1.32
N MET A 50 -6.91 -3.22 2.54
CA MET A 50 -6.01 -3.84 3.50
C MET A 50 -6.51 -5.22 3.92
N GLU A 51 -7.82 -5.40 4.06
CA GLU A 51 -8.42 -6.69 4.37
C GLU A 51 -8.15 -7.71 3.27
N LYS A 52 -8.31 -7.31 2.00
CA LYS A 52 -8.03 -8.18 0.86
C LYS A 52 -6.55 -8.53 0.78
N PHE A 53 -5.69 -7.57 1.02
CA PHE A 53 -4.25 -7.80 1.07
C PHE A 53 -3.89 -8.83 2.15
N LYS A 54 -4.44 -8.69 3.36
CA LYS A 54 -4.18 -9.63 4.45
C LYS A 54 -4.60 -11.04 4.10
N THR A 55 -5.75 -11.19 3.46
CA THR A 55 -6.25 -12.50 3.02
C THR A 55 -5.28 -13.16 2.05
N ILE A 56 -4.78 -12.38 1.09
CA ILE A 56 -3.83 -12.89 0.09
C ILE A 56 -2.50 -13.27 0.77
N LEU A 57 -2.00 -12.41 1.64
CA LEU A 57 -0.75 -12.69 2.36
C LEU A 57 -0.86 -13.94 3.23
N GLU A 58 -1.96 -14.08 3.98
CA GLU A 58 -2.18 -15.28 4.80
C GLU A 58 -2.19 -16.55 3.96
N GLY A 59 -2.89 -16.52 2.82
CA GLY A 59 -2.91 -17.65 1.89
C GLY A 59 -1.52 -17.96 1.35
N TYR A 60 -0.77 -16.94 0.96
CA TYR A 60 0.60 -17.09 0.49
C TYR A 60 1.46 -17.80 1.55
N LEU A 61 1.42 -17.33 2.79
CA LEU A 61 2.23 -17.89 3.86
C LEU A 61 1.85 -19.35 4.18
N LYS A 62 0.55 -19.67 4.14
CA LYS A 62 0.08 -21.04 4.37
C LYS A 62 0.61 -22.00 3.30
N ILE A 63 0.53 -21.59 2.04
CA ILE A 63 1.03 -22.42 0.93
C ILE A 63 2.55 -22.54 1.01
N LYS A 64 3.23 -21.42 1.28
CA LYS A 64 4.70 -21.39 1.38
C LYS A 64 5.22 -22.36 2.45
N ALA A 65 4.51 -22.43 3.59
CA ALA A 65 4.90 -23.29 4.70
C ALA A 65 4.73 -24.78 4.37
N ASN A 66 3.71 -25.15 3.59
CA ASN A 66 3.40 -26.54 3.27
C ASN A 66 2.88 -26.68 1.83
N PRO A 67 3.73 -26.43 0.83
CA PRO A 67 3.25 -26.38 -0.57
C PRO A 67 2.65 -27.71 -1.05
N LYS A 68 3.12 -28.83 -0.55
CA LYS A 68 2.60 -30.14 -0.95
C LYS A 68 1.15 -30.38 -0.53
N ASN A 69 0.65 -29.57 0.40
CA ASN A 69 -0.72 -29.72 0.92
C ASN A 69 -1.75 -28.96 0.10
N TYR A 70 -1.33 -28.27 -0.96
CA TYR A 70 -2.23 -27.42 -1.75
C TYR A 70 -2.13 -27.74 -3.23
N ASN A 71 -3.28 -27.75 -3.90
CA ASN A 71 -3.32 -27.89 -5.35
C ASN A 71 -2.82 -26.62 -6.01
N ARG A 72 -2.05 -26.77 -7.09
CA ARG A 72 -1.51 -25.62 -7.85
C ARG A 72 -0.73 -24.65 -6.97
N ALA A 73 0.08 -25.21 -6.06
CA ALA A 73 0.81 -24.41 -5.09
C ALA A 73 1.70 -23.36 -5.76
N GLU A 74 2.51 -23.75 -6.73
CA GLU A 74 3.43 -22.83 -7.42
C GLU A 74 2.68 -21.71 -8.14
N GLU A 75 1.61 -22.07 -8.84
CA GLU A 75 0.78 -21.11 -9.57
C GLU A 75 0.15 -20.10 -8.62
N ARG A 76 -0.41 -20.59 -7.51
CA ARG A 76 -1.03 -19.72 -6.50
C ARG A 76 -0.03 -18.84 -5.81
N LEU A 77 1.17 -19.33 -5.55
CA LEU A 77 2.24 -18.50 -4.96
C LEU A 77 2.65 -17.39 -5.91
N GLU A 78 2.79 -17.68 -7.20
CA GLU A 78 3.13 -16.67 -8.18
C GLU A 78 2.05 -15.61 -8.32
N GLN A 79 0.79 -16.03 -8.36
CA GLN A 79 -0.35 -15.12 -8.45
C GLN A 79 -0.44 -14.21 -7.23
N ALA A 80 -0.27 -14.78 -6.05
CA ALA A 80 -0.32 -14.02 -4.79
C ALA A 80 0.83 -13.05 -4.70
N LYS A 81 2.04 -13.47 -5.06
CA LYS A 81 3.22 -12.60 -5.05
C LYS A 81 3.02 -11.41 -5.98
N ALA A 82 2.54 -11.66 -7.20
CA ALA A 82 2.28 -10.61 -8.16
C ALA A 82 1.23 -9.62 -7.63
N ALA A 83 0.17 -10.13 -6.99
CA ALA A 83 -0.88 -9.29 -6.42
C ALA A 83 -0.34 -8.43 -5.27
N ILE A 84 0.52 -8.99 -4.42
CA ILE A 84 1.12 -8.26 -3.29
C ILE A 84 2.05 -7.15 -3.82
N GLU A 85 2.86 -7.46 -4.82
CA GLU A 85 3.75 -6.47 -5.43
C GLU A 85 2.95 -5.36 -6.11
N GLN A 86 1.86 -5.71 -6.79
CA GLN A 86 0.98 -4.73 -7.41
C GLN A 86 0.31 -3.85 -6.37
N PHE A 87 -0.08 -4.44 -5.24
CA PHE A 87 -0.69 -3.68 -4.15
C PHE A 87 0.27 -2.62 -3.59
N ASP A 88 1.56 -2.94 -3.47
CA ASP A 88 2.58 -1.99 -3.06
C ASP A 88 2.58 -0.76 -4.00
N LEU A 89 2.57 -1.01 -5.31
CA LEU A 89 2.55 0.07 -6.30
C LEU A 89 1.24 0.88 -6.22
N GLU A 90 0.13 0.23 -5.95
CA GLU A 90 -1.16 0.91 -5.80
C GLU A 90 -1.18 1.84 -4.60
N LEU A 91 -0.58 1.41 -3.47
CA LEU A 91 -0.50 2.27 -2.28
C LEU A 91 0.36 3.51 -2.55
N ASP A 92 1.46 3.36 -3.29
CA ASP A 92 2.28 4.49 -3.71
C ASP A 92 1.45 5.49 -4.52
N GLN A 93 0.62 4.98 -5.42
CA GLN A 93 -0.22 5.84 -6.26
C GLN A 93 -1.29 6.54 -5.41
N VAL A 94 -1.91 5.84 -4.47
CA VAL A 94 -2.88 6.43 -3.55
C VAL A 94 -2.24 7.58 -2.77
N LEU A 95 -1.03 7.38 -2.26
CA LEU A 95 -0.32 8.44 -1.53
C LEU A 95 -0.03 9.65 -2.41
N ARG A 96 0.40 9.43 -3.64
CA ARG A 96 0.63 10.54 -4.58
C ARG A 96 -0.64 11.34 -4.82
N GLU A 97 -1.76 10.66 -5.00
CA GLU A 97 -3.05 11.31 -5.22
C GLU A 97 -3.50 12.11 -4.00
N LEU A 98 -3.35 11.53 -2.80
CA LEU A 98 -3.72 12.22 -1.57
C LEU A 98 -2.85 13.45 -1.32
N ASN A 99 -1.56 13.35 -1.66
CA ASN A 99 -0.62 14.46 -1.48
C ASN A 99 -0.76 15.55 -2.53
N GLU A 100 -1.33 15.24 -3.68
CA GLU A 100 -1.49 16.21 -4.77
C GLU A 100 -2.35 17.40 -4.35
N THR A 101 -3.34 17.16 -3.52
CA THR A 101 -4.20 18.23 -3.00
C THR A 101 -3.39 19.26 -2.22
N ASP A 102 -2.39 18.84 -1.48
CA ASP A 102 -1.54 19.73 -0.69
C ASP A 102 -0.61 20.58 -1.56
N MET A 103 -0.38 20.16 -2.80
CA MET A 103 0.54 20.85 -3.69
C MET A 103 -0.09 22.02 -4.45
N ARG A 104 -1.38 22.20 -4.32
CA ARG A 104 -2.08 23.31 -5.01
C ARG A 104 -1.49 24.66 -4.63
N ASP A 105 -1.39 24.96 -3.35
CA ASP A 105 -0.85 26.24 -2.89
C ASP A 105 0.63 26.39 -3.24
N PHE A 106 1.37 25.30 -3.16
CA PHE A 106 2.77 25.28 -3.57
C PHE A 106 2.92 25.67 -5.05
N ASP A 107 2.12 25.06 -5.92
CA ASP A 107 2.15 25.35 -7.36
C ASP A 107 1.76 26.77 -7.68
N ILE A 108 0.73 27.29 -7.00
CA ILE A 108 0.29 28.68 -7.17
C ILE A 108 1.41 29.64 -6.75
N SER A 109 2.02 29.36 -5.61
CA SER A 109 3.12 30.18 -5.10
C SER A 109 4.31 30.21 -6.05
N LEU A 110 4.65 29.04 -6.63
CA LEU A 110 5.71 28.96 -7.63
C LEU A 110 5.42 29.85 -8.84
N ARG A 111 4.19 29.80 -9.34
CA ARG A 111 3.80 30.62 -10.51
C ARG A 111 3.91 32.10 -10.21
N ILE A 112 3.46 32.50 -9.03
CA ILE A 112 3.51 33.91 -8.63
C ILE A 112 4.96 34.39 -8.55
N LEU A 113 5.83 33.63 -7.90
CA LEU A 113 7.24 34.03 -7.78
C LEU A 113 7.98 34.00 -9.09
N GLU A 114 7.68 33.04 -9.95
CA GLU A 114 8.27 32.97 -11.30
C GLU A 114 7.87 34.16 -12.15
N LYS A 115 6.60 34.57 -12.06
CA LYS A 115 6.11 35.72 -12.80
C LYS A 115 6.78 37.00 -12.34
N ASP A 116 6.91 37.22 -11.03
CA ASP A 116 7.61 38.37 -10.46
C ASP A 116 9.04 38.43 -10.91
N ARG A 117 9.70 37.26 -10.99
CA ARG A 117 11.10 37.18 -11.39
C ARG A 117 11.31 37.57 -12.86
N LYS A 118 10.34 37.30 -13.71
CA LYS A 118 10.40 37.62 -15.16
C LYS A 118 10.14 39.09 -15.45
N GLU A 119 9.52 39.78 -14.55
CA GLU A 119 9.25 41.22 -14.67
C GLU A 119 10.43 42.03 -14.11
#